data_3c6ae877bda1ef11239b584f9bbd74b0
#
_entry.id   3c6ae877bda1ef11239b584f9bbd74b0
#
_cell.length_a   1.000
_cell.length_b   1.000
_cell.length_c   1.000
_cell.angle_alpha   90.00
_cell.angle_beta   90.00
_cell.angle_gamma   90.00
#
_symmetry.space_group_name_H-M   'P 1'
#
loop_
_entity.id
_entity.type
_entity.pdbx_description
1 polymer ?
#
loop_
_entity_poly.entity_id
_entity_poly.type
_entity_poly.pdbx_seq_one_letter_code
_entity_poly.pdbx_strand_id
1 'polypeptide(L)'
;MLFRSLDALRAAAPGTRELLVCGGGARNGALMRRLAALWPGLRVADTDSAGLPAMQVEAAAFAWLARQFCERLPGSHPAVTGATGTRILGALYPA
;
A
#
# COMPACT_ATOMS: atom_id res chain seq x y z
N MET A 1 14.76 -7.18 -7.20
CA MET A 1 13.75 -6.97 -6.18
C MET A 1 12.39 -6.58 -6.77
N LEU A 2 12.33 -5.57 -7.61
CA LEU A 2 11.11 -5.13 -8.31
C LEU A 2 10.39 -6.24 -9.09
N PHE A 3 11.13 -7.07 -9.78
CA PHE A 3 10.58 -8.19 -10.53
C PHE A 3 9.79 -9.15 -9.65
N ARG A 4 10.34 -9.50 -8.49
CA ARG A 4 9.69 -10.45 -7.56
C ARG A 4 8.38 -9.89 -6.99
N SER A 5 8.34 -8.59 -6.69
CA SER A 5 7.13 -7.95 -6.18
C SER A 5 6.03 -7.91 -7.23
N LEU A 6 6.40 -7.60 -8.48
CA LEU A 6 5.44 -7.59 -9.59
C LEU A 6 4.95 -8.99 -9.95
N ASP A 7 5.85 -9.97 -9.95
CA ASP A 7 5.50 -11.38 -10.20
C ASP A 7 4.57 -11.92 -9.11
N ALA A 8 4.86 -11.61 -7.84
CA ALA A 8 4.01 -11.98 -6.72
C ALA A 8 2.61 -11.34 -6.82
N LEU A 9 2.56 -10.05 -7.16
CA LEU A 9 1.30 -9.35 -7.38
C LEU A 9 0.50 -9.95 -8.54
N ARG A 10 1.18 -10.26 -9.65
CA ARG A 10 0.56 -10.86 -10.82
C ARG A 10 0.01 -12.25 -10.53
N ALA A 11 0.72 -13.03 -9.72
CA ALA A 11 0.26 -14.34 -9.29
C ALA A 11 -0.95 -14.25 -8.35
N ALA A 12 -0.93 -13.29 -7.40
CA ALA A 12 -1.99 -13.12 -6.42
C ALA A 12 -3.25 -12.46 -7.01
N ALA A 13 -3.08 -11.54 -7.97
CA ALA A 13 -4.16 -10.75 -8.55
C ALA A 13 -3.98 -10.58 -10.08
N PRO A 14 -4.13 -11.66 -10.86
CA PRO A 14 -3.85 -11.64 -12.30
C PRO A 14 -4.78 -10.70 -13.10
N GLY A 15 -5.95 -10.38 -12.56
CA GLY A 15 -6.91 -9.46 -13.18
C GLY A 15 -6.64 -7.98 -12.90
N THR A 16 -5.51 -7.63 -12.26
CA THR A 16 -5.16 -6.25 -11.97
C THR A 16 -4.95 -5.46 -13.26
N ARG A 17 -5.60 -4.31 -13.36
CA ARG A 17 -5.51 -3.40 -14.51
C ARG A 17 -4.79 -2.11 -14.21
N GLU A 18 -4.70 -1.76 -12.95
CA GLU A 18 -4.08 -0.52 -12.49
C GLU A 18 -3.20 -0.78 -11.27
N LEU A 19 -2.03 -0.18 -11.28
CA LEU A 19 -1.07 -0.19 -10.17
C LEU A 19 -0.81 1.26 -9.75
N LEU A 20 -1.19 1.60 -8.54
CA LEU A 20 -0.91 2.90 -7.94
C LEU A 20 0.33 2.80 -7.05
N VAL A 21 1.32 3.60 -7.35
CA VAL A 21 2.59 3.63 -6.63
C VAL A 21 2.60 4.81 -5.67
N CYS A 22 3.05 4.60 -4.45
CA CYS A 22 3.20 5.64 -3.43
C CYS A 22 4.65 5.72 -2.93
N GLY A 23 4.93 6.76 -2.15
CA GLY A 23 6.25 7.01 -1.60
C GLY A 23 7.24 7.56 -2.61
N GLY A 24 8.51 7.59 -2.24
CA GLY A 24 9.59 8.16 -3.05
C GLY A 24 9.76 7.49 -4.41
N GLY A 25 9.46 6.21 -4.53
CA GLY A 25 9.52 5.47 -5.79
C GLY A 25 8.59 6.00 -6.87
N ALA A 26 7.45 6.58 -6.49
CA ALA A 26 6.52 7.21 -7.42
C ALA A 26 7.12 8.41 -8.17
N ARG A 27 8.12 9.04 -7.60
CA ARG A 27 8.85 10.17 -8.19
C ARG A 27 10.00 9.72 -9.10
N ASN A 28 10.34 8.44 -9.10
CA ASN A 28 11.37 7.89 -9.95
C ASN A 28 10.78 7.48 -11.30
N GLY A 29 10.91 8.34 -12.30
CA GLY A 29 10.37 8.10 -13.64
C GLY A 29 10.91 6.85 -14.32
N ALA A 30 12.19 6.50 -14.09
CA ALA A 30 12.78 5.27 -14.63
C ALA A 30 12.12 4.02 -14.03
N LEU A 31 11.86 4.05 -12.72
CA LEU A 31 11.16 3.00 -12.02
C LEU A 31 9.73 2.82 -12.54
N MET A 32 9.00 3.92 -12.67
CA MET A 32 7.62 3.92 -13.16
C MET A 32 7.53 3.35 -14.58
N ARG A 33 8.43 3.76 -15.48
CA ARG A 33 8.49 3.23 -16.85
C ARG A 33 8.82 1.75 -16.86
N ARG A 34 9.73 1.30 -16.00
CA ARG A 34 10.10 -0.12 -15.92
C ARG A 34 8.96 -0.99 -15.41
N LEU A 35 8.20 -0.51 -14.42
CA LEU A 35 7.00 -1.21 -13.94
C LEU A 35 5.97 -1.39 -15.07
N ALA A 36 5.72 -0.34 -15.83
CA ALA A 36 4.80 -0.39 -16.97
C ALA A 36 5.27 -1.37 -18.07
N ALA A 37 6.58 -1.40 -18.33
CA ALA A 37 7.16 -2.29 -19.34
C ALA A 37 7.12 -3.77 -18.92
N LEU A 38 7.24 -4.07 -17.64
CA LEU A 38 7.26 -5.44 -17.11
C LEU A 38 5.90 -6.13 -17.12
N TRP A 39 4.83 -5.36 -17.11
CA TRP A 39 3.47 -5.90 -17.18
C TRP A 39 2.66 -5.13 -18.23
N PRO A 40 2.75 -5.52 -19.50
CA PRO A 40 1.97 -4.89 -20.57
C PRO A 40 0.46 -4.97 -20.27
N GLY A 41 -0.24 -3.87 -20.52
CA GLY A 41 -1.66 -3.74 -20.22
C GLY A 41 -1.97 -3.26 -18.79
N LEU A 42 -0.98 -3.19 -17.91
CA LEU A 42 -1.15 -2.59 -16.59
C LEU A 42 -0.96 -1.07 -16.69
N ARG A 43 -1.95 -0.32 -16.21
CA ARG A 43 -1.80 1.13 -16.05
C ARG A 43 -1.00 1.39 -14.78
N VAL A 44 0.16 2.00 -14.92
CA VAL A 44 1.01 2.40 -13.79
C VAL A 44 0.89 3.90 -13.57
N ALA A 45 0.46 4.31 -12.41
CA ALA A 45 0.31 5.71 -12.01
C ALA A 45 0.75 5.89 -10.55
N ASP A 46 0.84 7.12 -10.10
CA ASP A 46 1.01 7.41 -8.68
C ASP A 46 -0.36 7.57 -7.99
N THR A 47 -0.35 7.57 -6.66
CA THR A 47 -1.57 7.75 -5.87
C THR A 47 -2.11 9.18 -5.94
N ASP A 48 -1.34 10.16 -6.43
CA ASP A 48 -1.83 11.52 -6.67
C ASP A 48 -3.02 11.50 -7.64
N SER A 49 -2.96 10.63 -8.65
CA SER A 49 -4.05 10.46 -9.62
C SER A 49 -5.36 9.94 -9.00
N ALA A 50 -5.29 9.33 -7.83
CA ALA A 50 -6.44 8.85 -7.07
C ALA A 50 -6.83 9.80 -5.91
N GLY A 51 -6.22 10.97 -5.84
CA GLY A 51 -6.54 11.99 -4.84
C GLY A 51 -5.78 11.87 -3.51
N LEU A 52 -4.83 10.95 -3.39
CA LEU A 52 -3.97 10.83 -2.21
C LEU A 52 -2.51 11.07 -2.60
N PRO A 53 -1.90 12.17 -2.15
CA PRO A 53 -0.51 12.48 -2.49
C PRO A 53 0.44 11.33 -2.17
N ALA A 54 1.27 10.94 -3.13
CA ALA A 54 2.14 9.77 -3.03
C ALA A 54 3.06 9.80 -1.80
N MET A 55 3.50 10.99 -1.40
CA MET A 55 4.36 11.19 -0.24
C MET A 55 3.63 11.23 1.09
N GLN A 56 2.29 11.17 1.09
CA GLN A 56 1.46 11.25 2.30
C GLN A 56 0.72 9.94 2.62
N VAL A 57 0.84 8.92 1.79
CA VAL A 57 0.15 7.63 1.98
C VAL A 57 0.53 6.99 3.31
N GLU A 58 1.82 6.94 3.62
CA GLU A 58 2.31 6.36 4.87
C GLU A 58 1.84 7.15 6.08
N ALA A 59 1.94 8.48 6.03
CA ALA A 59 1.45 9.35 7.11
C ALA A 59 -0.05 9.18 7.34
N ALA A 60 -0.84 9.08 6.27
CA ALA A 60 -2.28 8.83 6.35
C ALA A 60 -2.58 7.45 6.96
N ALA A 61 -1.82 6.42 6.60
CA ALA A 61 -1.96 5.08 7.16
C ALA A 61 -1.68 5.05 8.66
N PHE A 62 -0.60 5.70 9.10
CA PHE A 62 -0.26 5.78 10.52
C PHE A 62 -1.27 6.64 11.31
N ALA A 63 -1.77 7.73 10.74
CA ALA A 63 -2.82 8.52 11.36
C ALA A 63 -4.10 7.69 11.56
N TRP A 64 -4.48 6.90 10.56
CA TRP A 64 -5.62 5.99 10.66
C TRP A 64 -5.41 4.94 11.74
N LEU A 65 -4.23 4.31 11.80
CA LEU A 65 -3.89 3.33 12.84
C LEU A 65 -3.93 3.93 14.24
N ALA A 66 -3.41 5.16 14.42
CA ALA A 66 -3.48 5.88 15.70
C ALA A 66 -4.94 6.15 16.12
N ARG A 67 -5.78 6.55 15.18
CA ARG A 67 -7.20 6.73 15.42
C ARG A 67 -7.87 5.42 15.83
N GLN A 68 -7.61 4.32 15.11
CA GLN A 68 -8.15 3.00 15.48
C GLN A 68 -7.78 2.62 16.91
N PHE A 69 -6.52 2.86 17.29
CA PHE A 69 -6.07 2.59 18.65
C PHE A 69 -6.82 3.44 19.68
N CYS A 70 -6.94 4.76 19.46
CA CYS A 70 -7.64 5.67 20.38
C CYS A 70 -9.13 5.32 20.52
N GLU A 71 -9.76 4.91 19.45
CA GLU A 71 -11.18 4.50 19.43
C GLU A 71 -11.37 3.02 19.85
N ARG A 72 -10.29 2.31 20.17
CA ARG A 72 -10.25 0.90 20.56
C ARG A 72 -10.88 -0.03 19.49
N LEU A 73 -10.62 0.31 18.25
CA LEU A 73 -11.02 -0.44 17.07
C LEU A 73 -9.84 -1.27 16.52
N PRO A 74 -10.12 -2.40 15.85
CA PRO A 74 -9.07 -3.19 15.24
C PRO A 74 -8.30 -2.41 14.17
N GLY A 75 -6.97 -2.55 14.18
CA GLY A 75 -6.09 -2.05 13.12
C GLY A 75 -5.64 -3.14 12.14
N SER A 76 -6.01 -4.39 12.40
CA SER A 76 -5.67 -5.53 11.53
C SER A 76 -6.88 -6.05 10.78
N HIS A 77 -6.65 -6.61 9.61
CA HIS A 77 -7.68 -7.24 8.79
C HIS A 77 -7.27 -8.68 8.46
N PRO A 78 -7.91 -9.70 9.07
CA PRO A 78 -7.49 -11.10 8.93
C PRO A 78 -7.45 -11.60 7.49
N ALA A 79 -8.36 -11.14 6.64
CA ALA A 79 -8.36 -11.50 5.22
C ALA A 79 -7.11 -11.03 4.45
N VAL A 80 -6.41 -10.02 4.96
CA VAL A 80 -5.19 -9.49 4.37
C VAL A 80 -3.95 -10.09 5.03
N THR A 81 -3.98 -10.20 6.36
CA THR A 81 -2.80 -10.61 7.15
C THR A 81 -2.69 -12.12 7.37
N GLY A 82 -3.78 -12.86 7.18
CA GLY A 82 -3.86 -14.28 7.54
C GLY A 82 -3.95 -14.53 9.05
N ALA A 83 -4.14 -13.49 9.86
CA ALA A 83 -4.30 -13.64 11.30
C ALA A 83 -5.61 -14.37 11.66
N THR A 84 -5.63 -15.02 12.82
CA THR A 84 -6.81 -15.75 13.29
C THR A 84 -7.94 -14.87 13.79
N GLY A 85 -7.73 -13.57 13.94
CA GLY A 85 -8.73 -12.61 14.38
C GLY A 85 -8.23 -11.18 14.31
N THR A 86 -9.13 -10.23 14.55
CA THR A 86 -8.81 -8.81 14.62
C THR A 86 -8.12 -8.47 15.94
N ARG A 87 -7.28 -7.44 15.93
CA ARG A 87 -6.58 -6.94 17.12
C ARG A 87 -6.52 -5.42 17.11
N ILE A 88 -6.63 -4.84 18.29
CA ILE A 88 -6.28 -3.43 18.50
C ILE A 88 -4.75 -3.35 18.47
N LEU A 89 -4.21 -2.58 17.54
CA LEU A 89 -2.77 -2.43 17.34
C LEU A 89 -2.27 -1.14 17.95
N GLY A 90 -1.08 -1.20 18.55
CA GLY A 90 -0.39 -0.04 19.09
C GLY A 90 -0.30 -0.05 20.61
N ALA A 91 0.43 0.94 21.13
CA ALA A 91 0.59 1.17 22.56
C ALA A 91 0.75 2.68 22.83
N LEU A 92 0.24 3.12 23.96
CA LEU A 92 0.40 4.50 24.44
C LEU A 92 1.40 4.50 25.60
N TYR A 93 2.45 5.29 25.45
CA TYR A 93 3.45 5.50 26.49
C TYR A 93 3.31 6.94 26.99
N PRO A 94 2.65 7.17 28.14
CA PRO A 94 2.54 8.50 28.69
C PRO A 94 3.90 9.03 29.12
N ALA A 95 4.10 10.34 29.04
CA ALA A 95 5.31 11.04 29.50
C ALA A 95 5.45 10.99 31.01
#